data_0226b17f2b64c8a14d6a967673c42489
#
_entry.id   0226b17f2b64c8a14d6a967673c42489
#
_cell.length_a   1.000
_cell.length_b   1.000
_cell.length_c   1.000
_cell.angle_alpha   90.00
_cell.angle_beta   90.00
_cell.angle_gamma   90.00
#
_symmetry.space_group_name_H-M   'P 1'
#
loop_
_entity.id
_entity.type
_entity.pdbx_description
1 polymer ?
#
loop_
_entity_poly.entity_id
_entity_poly.type
_entity_poly.pdbx_seq_one_letter_code
_entity_poly.pdbx_strand_id
1 'polypeptide(L)'
;MITVRISFEKKNEASYISLLDLQRVMQRVLKRSGLPVWHTLGFNPHIYMTFACPLSLGQESECECVDVKTEAEAPDFEQWKAALNAIMPAGIVITHVGPVQMKADLIAYACYRITYPAAAAAALDQYNALESAPVE
;
A
#
# COMPACT_ATOMS: atom_id res chain seq x y z
N MET A 1 -22.46 -3.82 -0.24
CA MET A 1 -21.17 -3.11 -0.16
C MET A 1 -20.05 -4.13 -0.28
N ILE A 2 -19.09 -3.89 -1.15
CA ILE A 2 -17.94 -4.78 -1.36
C ILE A 2 -16.63 -4.09 -0.95
N THR A 3 -15.65 -4.88 -0.57
CA THR A 3 -14.29 -4.40 -0.28
C THR A 3 -13.44 -4.55 -1.55
N VAL A 4 -12.79 -3.47 -1.92
CA VAL A 4 -11.91 -3.41 -3.10
C VAL A 4 -10.48 -3.24 -2.64
N ARG A 5 -9.59 -4.08 -3.16
CA ARG A 5 -8.15 -3.98 -2.90
C ARG A 5 -7.46 -3.26 -4.03
N ILE A 6 -6.76 -2.20 -3.67
CA ILE A 6 -5.94 -1.40 -4.57
C ILE A 6 -4.49 -1.75 -4.27
N SER A 7 -3.83 -2.43 -5.21
CA SER A 7 -2.42 -2.80 -5.10
C SER A 7 -1.57 -1.73 -5.78
N PHE A 8 -0.47 -1.36 -5.16
CA PHE A 8 0.38 -0.29 -5.67
C PHE A 8 1.87 -0.53 -5.36
N GLU A 9 2.71 0.15 -6.12
CA GLU A 9 4.13 0.29 -5.87
C GLU A 9 4.42 1.61 -5.17
N LYS A 10 5.41 1.61 -4.28
CA LYS A 10 5.91 2.80 -3.60
C LYS A 10 7.42 2.82 -3.70
N LYS A 11 7.97 3.70 -4.54
CA LYS A 11 9.39 3.73 -4.89
C LYS A 11 9.94 5.15 -4.98
N ASN A 12 11.26 5.26 -5.07
CA ASN A 12 12.00 6.52 -5.27
C ASN A 12 11.62 7.56 -4.22
N GLU A 13 11.27 8.77 -4.63
CA GLU A 13 10.89 9.87 -3.72
C GLU A 13 9.70 9.52 -2.84
N ALA A 14 8.77 8.67 -3.29
CA ALA A 14 7.61 8.25 -2.50
C ALA A 14 7.99 7.35 -1.33
N SER A 15 9.17 6.73 -1.33
CA SER A 15 9.64 5.92 -0.21
C SER A 15 9.83 6.73 1.08
N TYR A 16 10.02 8.04 0.96
CA TYR A 16 10.20 8.96 2.09
C TYR A 16 8.90 9.54 2.64
N ILE A 17 7.77 9.10 2.15
CA ILE A 17 6.44 9.48 2.67
C ILE A 17 6.09 8.58 3.85
N SER A 18 5.71 9.19 4.99
CA SER A 18 5.23 8.45 6.17
C SER A 18 3.88 7.79 5.88
N LEU A 19 3.47 6.81 6.71
CA LEU A 19 2.15 6.19 6.58
C LEU A 19 1.02 7.23 6.70
N LEU A 20 1.15 8.18 7.62
CA LEU A 20 0.15 9.24 7.80
C LEU A 20 0.02 10.10 6.55
N ASP A 21 1.13 10.48 5.93
CA ASP A 21 1.14 11.26 4.69
C ASP A 21 0.63 10.43 3.52
N LEU A 22 0.95 9.15 3.45
CA LEU A 22 0.41 8.23 2.45
C LEU A 22 -1.12 8.12 2.55
N GLN A 23 -1.65 8.01 3.76
CA GLN A 23 -3.11 8.03 3.99
C GLN A 23 -3.74 9.33 3.46
N ARG A 24 -3.11 10.46 3.72
CA ARG A 24 -3.57 11.76 3.22
C ARG A 24 -3.53 11.84 1.70
N VAL A 25 -2.48 11.34 1.08
CA VAL A 25 -2.35 11.29 -0.38
C VAL A 25 -3.46 10.42 -0.97
N MET A 26 -3.68 9.23 -0.44
CA MET A 26 -4.73 8.32 -0.91
C MET A 26 -6.14 8.91 -0.73
N GLN A 27 -6.40 9.58 0.38
CA GLN A 27 -7.67 10.29 0.60
C GLN A 27 -7.92 11.33 -0.49
N ARG A 28 -6.93 12.14 -0.81
CA ARG A 28 -7.04 13.19 -1.83
C ARG A 28 -7.22 12.61 -3.22
N VAL A 29 -6.43 11.59 -3.57
CA VAL A 29 -6.49 10.94 -4.87
C VAL A 29 -7.86 10.28 -5.08
N LEU A 30 -8.36 9.55 -4.10
CA LEU A 30 -9.67 8.90 -4.20
C LEU A 30 -10.80 9.93 -4.30
N LYS A 31 -10.73 11.03 -3.57
CA LYS A 31 -11.73 12.11 -3.69
C LYS A 31 -11.70 12.76 -5.07
N ARG A 32 -10.52 13.04 -5.61
CA ARG A 32 -10.35 13.68 -6.91
C ARG A 32 -10.74 12.76 -8.07
N SER A 33 -10.57 11.48 -7.90
CA SER A 33 -10.89 10.49 -8.94
C SER A 33 -12.38 10.41 -9.28
N GLY A 34 -13.24 10.82 -8.34
CA GLY A 34 -14.68 10.69 -8.50
C GLY A 34 -15.20 9.25 -8.39
N LEU A 35 -14.35 8.32 -7.96
CA LEU A 35 -14.74 6.92 -7.80
C LEU A 35 -15.72 6.75 -6.62
N PRO A 36 -16.67 5.78 -6.71
CA PRO A 36 -17.71 5.60 -5.70
C PRO A 36 -17.19 4.86 -4.46
N VAL A 37 -16.31 5.51 -3.71
CA VAL A 37 -15.76 4.96 -2.47
C VAL A 37 -16.64 5.32 -1.28
N TRP A 38 -16.77 4.40 -0.33
CA TRP A 38 -17.56 4.58 0.86
C TRP A 38 -16.82 5.42 1.90
N HIS A 39 -17.55 6.36 2.51
CA HIS A 39 -17.07 7.18 3.61
C HIS A 39 -17.63 6.67 4.94
N THR A 40 -16.85 6.78 6.00
CA THR A 40 -17.30 6.42 7.34
C THR A 40 -18.45 7.35 7.77
N LEU A 41 -19.32 6.82 8.63
CA LEU A 41 -20.43 7.59 9.22
C LEU A 41 -19.95 8.26 10.51
N GLY A 42 -20.53 9.41 10.84
CA GLY A 42 -20.23 10.12 12.08
C GLY A 42 -19.96 11.61 11.86
N PHE A 43 -19.35 12.24 12.85
CA PHE A 43 -19.11 13.70 12.85
C PHE A 43 -17.98 14.12 11.90
N ASN A 44 -17.06 13.23 11.57
CA ASN A 44 -15.95 13.51 10.68
C ASN A 44 -15.85 12.43 9.61
N PRO A 45 -16.75 12.45 8.60
CA PRO A 45 -16.73 11.44 7.54
C PRO A 45 -15.43 11.49 6.75
N HIS A 46 -14.82 10.32 6.56
CA HIS A 46 -13.62 10.16 5.74
C HIS A 46 -13.70 8.84 4.98
N ILE A 47 -12.91 8.69 3.92
CA ILE A 47 -12.85 7.45 3.16
C ILE A 47 -12.30 6.34 4.05
N TYR A 48 -13.04 5.22 4.14
CA TYR A 48 -12.57 4.04 4.85
C TYR A 48 -11.39 3.44 4.09
N MET A 49 -10.27 3.27 4.78
CA MET A 49 -9.06 2.66 4.22
C MET A 49 -8.37 1.79 5.25
N THR A 50 -7.91 0.62 4.82
CA THR A 50 -7.09 -0.27 5.63
C THR A 50 -5.85 -0.66 4.83
N PHE A 51 -4.68 -0.25 5.31
CA PHE A 51 -3.40 -0.64 4.71
C PHE A 51 -2.96 -1.99 5.25
N ALA A 52 -2.57 -2.90 4.36
CA ALA A 52 -2.02 -4.18 4.73
C ALA A 52 -0.51 -4.07 4.87
N CYS A 53 0.03 -4.44 6.04
CA CYS A 53 1.47 -4.47 6.31
C CYS A 53 2.20 -3.19 5.83
N PRO A 54 1.86 -2.00 6.35
CA PRO A 54 2.41 -0.74 5.84
C PRO A 54 3.93 -0.66 6.02
N LEU A 55 4.59 0.01 5.06
CA LEU A 55 6.04 0.18 5.04
C LEU A 55 6.51 1.22 6.04
N SER A 56 7.68 0.97 6.61
CA SER A 56 8.43 1.99 7.34
C SER A 56 8.96 3.06 6.38
N LEU A 57 9.22 4.25 6.92
CA LEU A 57 9.79 5.37 6.17
C LEU A 57 11.13 4.98 5.53
N GLY A 58 11.30 5.31 4.27
CA GLY A 58 12.52 5.02 3.51
C GLY A 58 12.56 3.65 2.84
N GLN A 59 11.56 2.81 3.04
CA GLN A 59 11.45 1.51 2.37
C GLN A 59 10.65 1.61 1.09
N GLU A 60 11.05 0.84 0.09
CA GLU A 60 10.36 0.72 -1.19
C GLU A 60 9.64 -0.63 -1.28
N SER A 61 8.56 -0.70 -2.05
CA SER A 61 7.80 -1.94 -2.27
C SER A 61 7.12 -1.96 -3.63
N GLU A 62 6.96 -3.15 -4.17
CA GLU A 62 6.17 -3.42 -5.38
C GLU A 62 4.82 -4.08 -5.07
N CYS A 63 4.55 -4.39 -3.81
CA CYS A 63 3.41 -5.21 -3.40
C CYS A 63 2.59 -4.62 -2.25
N GLU A 64 2.55 -3.31 -2.14
CA GLU A 64 1.71 -2.65 -1.15
C GLU A 64 0.24 -2.68 -1.56
N CYS A 65 -0.66 -2.68 -0.59
CA CYS A 65 -2.09 -2.60 -0.88
C CYS A 65 -2.87 -1.83 0.17
N VAL A 66 -3.99 -1.28 -0.27
CA VAL A 66 -4.96 -0.63 0.60
C VAL A 66 -6.35 -1.12 0.23
N ASP A 67 -7.14 -1.46 1.23
CA ASP A 67 -8.51 -1.91 1.07
C ASP A 67 -9.46 -0.74 1.32
N VAL A 68 -10.35 -0.50 0.38
CA VAL A 68 -11.44 0.48 0.46
C VAL A 68 -12.77 -0.22 0.24
N LYS A 69 -13.88 0.45 0.54
CA LYS A 69 -15.21 -0.09 0.32
C LYS A 69 -15.95 0.72 -0.73
N THR A 70 -16.84 0.05 -1.45
CA THR A 70 -17.74 0.69 -2.41
C THR A 70 -19.13 0.09 -2.33
N GLU A 71 -20.14 0.91 -2.60
CA GLU A 71 -21.54 0.47 -2.73
C GLU A 71 -21.89 0.12 -4.18
N ALA A 72 -20.99 0.36 -5.12
CA ALA A 72 -21.19 -0.03 -6.51
C ALA A 72 -21.33 -1.55 -6.64
N GLU A 73 -22.34 -2.03 -7.37
CA GLU A 73 -22.61 -3.45 -7.52
C GLU A 73 -21.59 -4.14 -8.44
N ALA A 74 -21.19 -3.46 -9.51
CA ALA A 74 -20.27 -3.99 -10.51
C ALA A 74 -19.26 -2.92 -10.92
N PRO A 75 -18.26 -2.61 -10.06
CA PRO A 75 -17.26 -1.60 -10.38
C PRO A 75 -16.35 -2.07 -11.51
N ASP A 76 -16.00 -1.14 -12.41
CA ASP A 76 -15.00 -1.37 -13.45
C ASP A 76 -13.61 -1.12 -12.88
N PHE A 77 -12.93 -2.18 -12.48
CA PHE A 77 -11.61 -2.09 -11.85
C PHE A 77 -10.52 -1.54 -12.77
N GLU A 78 -10.61 -1.76 -14.07
CA GLU A 78 -9.68 -1.16 -15.03
C GLU A 78 -9.85 0.36 -15.12
N GLN A 79 -11.09 0.83 -15.07
CA GLN A 79 -11.38 2.26 -14.98
C GLN A 79 -10.85 2.86 -13.68
N TRP A 80 -10.98 2.15 -12.55
CA TRP A 80 -10.44 2.58 -11.28
C TRP A 80 -8.92 2.74 -11.34
N LYS A 81 -8.24 1.74 -11.88
CA LYS A 81 -6.79 1.78 -12.05
C LYS A 81 -6.35 2.97 -12.91
N ALA A 82 -6.97 3.18 -14.06
CA ALA A 82 -6.65 4.29 -14.94
C ALA A 82 -6.91 5.65 -14.29
N ALA A 83 -8.05 5.82 -13.63
CA ALA A 83 -8.41 7.07 -12.96
C ALA A 83 -7.44 7.40 -11.83
N LEU A 84 -7.03 6.42 -11.04
CA LEU A 84 -6.07 6.63 -9.94
C LEU A 84 -4.68 6.97 -10.47
N ASN A 85 -4.18 6.25 -11.47
CA ASN A 85 -2.86 6.51 -12.04
C ASN A 85 -2.77 7.87 -12.73
N ALA A 86 -3.88 8.39 -13.24
CA ALA A 86 -3.92 9.70 -13.90
C ALA A 86 -3.57 10.87 -12.97
N ILE A 87 -3.79 10.71 -11.67
CA ILE A 87 -3.62 11.78 -10.68
C ILE A 87 -2.69 11.38 -9.52
N MET A 88 -2.07 10.21 -9.59
CA MET A 88 -1.17 9.71 -8.55
C MET A 88 0.17 10.47 -8.59
N PRO A 89 0.76 10.84 -7.43
CA PRO A 89 2.07 11.47 -7.40
C PRO A 89 3.17 10.51 -7.87
N ALA A 90 4.30 11.07 -8.29
CA ALA A 90 5.46 10.31 -8.74
C ALA A 90 5.95 9.33 -7.65
N GLY A 91 6.35 8.15 -8.06
CA GLY A 91 6.83 7.10 -7.17
C GLY A 91 5.75 6.16 -6.64
N ILE A 92 4.48 6.46 -6.86
CA ILE A 92 3.35 5.59 -6.51
C ILE A 92 2.61 5.23 -7.80
N VAL A 93 2.54 3.94 -8.09
CA VAL A 93 1.85 3.41 -9.30
C VAL A 93 0.86 2.35 -8.86
N ILE A 94 -0.39 2.51 -9.28
CA ILE A 94 -1.42 1.48 -9.05
C ILE A 94 -1.19 0.34 -10.04
N THR A 95 -0.95 -0.86 -9.53
CA THR A 95 -0.64 -2.04 -10.34
C THR A 95 -1.85 -2.92 -10.59
N HIS A 96 -2.76 -3.00 -9.62
CA HIS A 96 -3.96 -3.83 -9.74
C HIS A 96 -5.08 -3.27 -8.87
N VAL A 97 -6.31 -3.42 -9.33
CA VAL A 97 -7.51 -3.14 -8.55
C VAL A 97 -8.47 -4.32 -8.73
N GLY A 98 -8.99 -4.83 -7.63
CA GLY A 98 -9.91 -5.97 -7.68
C GLY A 98 -10.57 -6.26 -6.35
N PRO A 99 -11.45 -7.27 -6.30
CA PRO A 99 -12.08 -7.67 -5.05
C PRO A 99 -11.06 -8.30 -4.10
N VAL A 100 -11.29 -8.17 -2.80
CA VAL A 100 -10.45 -8.82 -1.78
C VAL A 100 -10.74 -10.32 -1.78
N GLN A 101 -9.70 -11.11 -1.99
CA GLN A 101 -9.78 -12.58 -1.92
C GLN A 101 -9.40 -13.09 -0.52
N MET A 102 -8.37 -12.49 0.10
CA MET A 102 -7.92 -12.83 1.44
C MET A 102 -7.80 -11.56 2.28
N LYS A 103 -8.23 -11.64 3.53
CA LYS A 103 -8.14 -10.50 4.46
C LYS A 103 -6.68 -10.13 4.73
N ALA A 104 -6.44 -8.85 4.95
CA ALA A 104 -5.10 -8.32 5.24
C ALA A 104 -4.51 -8.87 6.54
N ASP A 105 -5.33 -9.21 7.52
CA ASP A 105 -4.92 -9.79 8.79
C ASP A 105 -4.39 -11.23 8.69
N LEU A 106 -4.56 -11.88 7.54
CA LEU A 106 -4.02 -13.21 7.28
C LEU A 106 -2.56 -13.18 6.82
N ILE A 107 -1.96 -12.01 6.62
CA ILE A 107 -0.55 -11.88 6.27
C ILE A 107 0.30 -12.34 7.45
N ALA A 108 1.06 -13.42 7.25
CA ALA A 108 1.93 -14.00 8.29
C ALA A 108 3.39 -13.62 8.12
N TYR A 109 3.83 -13.37 6.87
CA TYR A 109 5.24 -13.12 6.54
C TYR A 109 5.37 -11.99 5.54
N ALA A 110 6.49 -11.27 5.63
CA ALA A 110 6.91 -10.30 4.63
C ALA A 110 8.32 -10.64 4.15
N CYS A 111 8.55 -10.50 2.85
CA CYS A 111 9.85 -10.74 2.25
C CYS A 111 10.53 -9.41 1.96
N TYR A 112 11.76 -9.25 2.44
CA TYR A 112 12.54 -8.03 2.27
C TYR A 112 13.80 -8.30 1.47
N ARG A 113 14.12 -7.39 0.55
CA ARG A 113 15.41 -7.35 -0.13
C ARG A 113 16.21 -6.20 0.44
N ILE A 114 17.35 -6.51 1.02
CA ILE A 114 18.22 -5.50 1.64
C ILE A 114 19.53 -5.48 0.85
N THR A 115 19.91 -4.29 0.37
CA THR A 115 21.15 -4.09 -0.36
C THR A 115 22.15 -3.40 0.55
N TYR A 116 23.35 -3.99 0.69
CA TYR A 116 24.41 -3.50 1.54
C TYR A 116 25.62 -3.06 0.71
N PRO A 117 26.43 -2.10 1.21
CA PRO A 117 27.75 -1.84 0.65
C PRO A 117 28.64 -3.08 0.76
N ALA A 118 29.60 -3.22 -0.15
CA ALA A 118 30.54 -4.35 -0.14
C ALA A 118 31.29 -4.48 1.18
N ALA A 119 31.59 -3.38 1.88
CA ALA A 119 32.23 -3.36 3.19
C ALA A 119 31.41 -4.06 4.29
N ALA A 120 30.11 -4.26 4.10
CA ALA A 120 29.24 -4.93 5.08
C ALA A 120 29.10 -6.44 4.83
N ALA A 121 29.80 -7.03 3.85
CA ALA A 121 29.64 -8.42 3.44
C ALA A 121 29.85 -9.40 4.61
N ALA A 122 30.85 -9.19 5.46
CA ALA A 122 31.15 -10.07 6.61
C ALA A 122 30.01 -10.04 7.65
N ALA A 123 29.45 -8.86 7.95
CA ALA A 123 28.32 -8.71 8.86
C ALA A 123 27.06 -9.35 8.29
N LEU A 124 26.84 -9.24 6.98
CA LEU A 124 25.73 -9.85 6.29
C LEU A 124 25.80 -11.39 6.34
N ASP A 125 27.00 -11.97 6.13
CA ASP A 125 27.20 -13.42 6.22
C ASP A 125 26.90 -13.93 7.63
N GLN A 126 27.31 -13.20 8.67
CA GLN A 126 26.96 -13.54 10.05
C GLN A 126 25.48 -13.48 10.31
N TYR A 127 24.78 -12.48 9.79
CA TYR A 127 23.35 -12.35 9.91
C TYR A 127 22.60 -13.50 9.22
N ASN A 128 23.02 -13.87 8.01
CA ASN A 128 22.41 -14.94 7.25
C ASN A 128 22.62 -16.33 7.88
N ALA A 129 23.62 -16.49 8.73
CA ALA A 129 23.89 -17.72 9.48
C ALA A 129 22.94 -17.90 10.68
N LEU A 130 22.19 -16.87 11.09
CA LEU A 130 21.22 -16.95 12.17
C LEU A 130 19.96 -17.67 11.71
N GLU A 131 19.40 -18.53 12.56
CA GLU A 131 18.09 -19.15 12.30
C GLU A 131 16.95 -18.14 12.42
N SER A 132 17.10 -17.19 13.34
CA SER A 132 16.15 -16.10 13.53
C SER A 132 16.87 -14.86 14.07
N ALA A 133 16.34 -13.69 13.77
CA ALA A 133 16.83 -12.43 14.29
C ALA A 133 15.68 -11.63 14.89
N PRO A 134 15.84 -11.01 16.09
CA PRO A 134 14.80 -10.16 16.65
C PRO A 134 14.60 -8.90 15.83
N VAL A 135 13.38 -8.46 15.72
CA VAL A 135 13.01 -7.19 15.07
C VAL A 135 12.66 -6.19 16.17
N GLU A 136 13.37 -5.08 16.17
CA GLU A 136 13.13 -3.97 17.10
C GLU A 136 12.27 -2.89 16.48
#